data_8ea0078b73c4748159dea4bde9409e87
#
_entry.id   8ea0078b73c4748159dea4bde9409e87
#
_cell.length_a   1.000
_cell.length_b   1.000
_cell.length_c   1.000
_cell.angle_alpha   90.00
_cell.angle_beta   90.00
_cell.angle_gamma   90.00
#
_symmetry.space_group_name_H-M   'P 1'
#
loop_
_entity.id
_entity.type
_entity.pdbx_description
1 polymer ?
#
loop_
_entity_poly.entity_id
_entity_poly.type
_entity_poly.pdbx_seq_one_letter_code
_entity_poly.pdbx_strand_id
1 'polypeptide(L)'
;MLGEVVFGGVGSGLYGMLVFAVMAVFIAGLMIGRTPEYLGKKIEAYEMKMVAIAILVTPLLALLGTAIAVMATDGVAGIANPGAHGFSEILYAFTSAANNNGSAFAGLSVNTDWYNTALGLAMVLGRFLPIVLVLALAGSLARQGHTPESIGTLPTHRPQFVGMVAGVTLILVALTFLPVLALGPLAEGIH
;
A
#
# COMPACT_ATOMS: atom_id res chain seq x y z
N MET A 1 -5.47 -7.57 -8.54
CA MET A 1 -5.22 -6.49 -7.55
C MET A 1 -4.26 -6.89 -6.44
N LEU A 2 -4.31 -8.09 -5.89
CA LEU A 2 -3.38 -8.51 -4.82
C LEU A 2 -1.91 -8.37 -5.24
N GLY A 3 -1.55 -8.80 -6.44
CA GLY A 3 -0.18 -8.69 -6.97
C GLY A 3 0.27 -7.27 -7.29
N GLU A 4 -0.63 -6.30 -7.35
CA GLU A 4 -0.30 -4.88 -7.54
C GLU A 4 -0.06 -4.17 -6.21
N VAL A 5 -0.72 -4.62 -5.15
CA VAL A 5 -0.74 -3.96 -3.84
C VAL A 5 0.30 -4.54 -2.89
N VAL A 6 0.50 -5.86 -2.90
CA VAL A 6 1.46 -6.53 -2.00
C VAL A 6 2.87 -6.15 -2.41
N PHE A 7 3.58 -5.50 -1.50
CA PHE A 7 4.92 -4.93 -1.65
C PHE A 7 5.09 -3.86 -2.74
N GLY A 8 4.02 -3.47 -3.44
CA GLY A 8 4.04 -2.45 -4.49
C GLY A 8 4.44 -2.98 -5.87
N GLY A 9 4.47 -2.08 -6.85
CA GLY A 9 4.78 -2.38 -8.25
C GLY A 9 6.26 -2.62 -8.53
N VAL A 10 6.62 -2.69 -9.82
CA VAL A 10 7.98 -2.92 -10.29
C VAL A 10 8.95 -1.87 -9.73
N GLY A 11 10.07 -2.32 -9.18
CA GLY A 11 11.11 -1.47 -8.60
C GLY A 11 10.86 -1.05 -7.14
N SER A 12 9.68 -1.31 -6.57
CA SER A 12 9.33 -0.98 -5.18
C SER A 12 9.27 -2.19 -4.25
N GLY A 13 9.25 -3.40 -4.77
CA GLY A 13 9.00 -4.62 -4.01
C GLY A 13 9.95 -4.83 -2.83
N LEU A 14 11.24 -4.58 -2.99
CA LEU A 14 12.22 -4.77 -1.92
C LEU A 14 11.97 -3.82 -0.74
N TYR A 15 11.91 -2.52 -1.00
CA TYR A 15 11.69 -1.56 0.09
C TYR A 15 10.28 -1.66 0.66
N GLY A 16 9.28 -2.00 -0.15
CA GLY A 16 7.93 -2.30 0.32
C GLY A 16 7.92 -3.46 1.32
N MET A 17 8.58 -4.57 0.99
CA MET A 17 8.74 -5.71 1.89
C MET A 17 9.44 -5.31 3.21
N LEU A 18 10.49 -4.49 3.15
CA LEU A 18 11.18 -4.02 4.35
C LEU A 18 10.30 -3.12 5.21
N VAL A 19 9.48 -2.25 4.61
CA VAL A 19 8.50 -1.41 5.31
C VAL A 19 7.49 -2.28 6.06
N PHE A 20 6.94 -3.32 5.42
CA PHE A 20 6.04 -4.26 6.08
C PHE A 20 6.74 -5.10 7.16
N ALA A 21 8.01 -5.47 6.98
CA ALA A 21 8.79 -6.16 8.01
C ALA A 21 8.97 -5.28 9.25
N VAL A 22 9.29 -4.00 9.08
CA VAL A 22 9.40 -3.02 10.19
C VAL A 22 8.06 -2.86 10.90
N MET A 23 6.96 -2.75 10.15
CA MET A 23 5.60 -2.69 10.71
C MET A 23 5.29 -3.96 11.52
N ALA A 24 5.58 -5.13 11.00
CA ALA A 24 5.34 -6.41 11.68
C ALA A 24 6.14 -6.51 12.99
N VAL A 25 7.41 -6.13 12.97
CA VAL A 25 8.26 -6.09 14.19
C VAL A 25 7.68 -5.13 15.23
N PHE A 26 7.21 -3.96 14.80
CA PHE A 26 6.61 -2.98 15.70
C PHE A 26 5.33 -3.51 16.35
N ILE A 27 4.43 -4.09 15.56
CA ILE A 27 3.19 -4.70 16.07
C ILE A 27 3.52 -5.82 17.08
N ALA A 28 4.43 -6.73 16.72
CA ALA A 28 4.85 -7.81 17.60
C ALA A 28 5.47 -7.29 18.89
N GLY A 29 6.32 -6.26 18.81
CA GLY A 29 6.93 -5.63 19.98
C GLY A 29 5.87 -5.06 20.93
N LEU A 30 4.87 -4.35 20.40
CA LEU A 30 3.77 -3.81 21.19
C LEU A 30 2.93 -4.91 21.86
N MET A 31 2.64 -6.01 21.15
CA MET A 31 1.83 -7.11 21.67
C MET A 31 2.48 -7.81 22.87
N ILE A 32 3.81 -7.88 22.91
CA ILE A 32 4.55 -8.53 24.01
C ILE A 32 5.16 -7.53 24.99
N GLY A 33 4.84 -6.24 24.86
CA GLY A 33 5.29 -5.19 25.78
C GLY A 33 6.82 -4.94 25.74
N ARG A 34 7.43 -5.12 24.57
CA ARG A 34 8.90 -4.94 24.36
C ARG A 34 9.19 -3.81 23.39
N THR A 35 10.37 -3.20 23.50
CA THR A 35 10.82 -2.21 22.54
C THR A 35 11.07 -2.88 21.19
N PRO A 36 10.41 -2.43 20.11
CA PRO A 36 10.59 -3.01 18.78
C PRO A 36 12.01 -2.77 18.27
N GLU A 37 12.69 -3.83 17.87
CA GLU A 37 14.05 -3.79 17.30
C GLU A 37 14.09 -4.63 16.02
N TYR A 38 14.72 -4.09 14.99
CA TYR A 38 14.92 -4.77 13.72
C TYR A 38 16.38 -4.63 13.27
N LEU A 39 17.08 -5.76 13.14
CA LEU A 39 18.49 -5.83 12.73
C LEU A 39 19.40 -4.90 13.55
N GLY A 40 19.23 -4.88 14.88
CA GLY A 40 20.01 -4.08 15.80
C GLY A 40 19.70 -2.57 15.77
N LYS A 41 18.57 -2.17 15.20
CA LYS A 41 18.09 -0.79 15.20
C LYS A 41 16.75 -0.71 15.93
N LYS A 42 16.57 0.31 16.75
CA LYS A 42 15.30 0.58 17.43
C LYS A 42 14.30 1.20 16.46
N ILE A 43 13.07 0.74 16.55
CA ILE A 43 11.95 1.33 15.79
C ILE A 43 11.18 2.25 16.75
N GLU A 44 11.41 3.54 16.61
CA GLU A 44 10.82 4.58 17.44
C GLU A 44 9.63 5.26 16.73
N ALA A 45 9.07 6.28 17.35
CA ALA A 45 7.90 6.98 16.82
C ALA A 45 8.13 7.64 15.46
N TYR A 46 9.34 8.11 15.18
CA TYR A 46 9.67 8.73 13.89
C TYR A 46 9.67 7.68 12.77
N GLU A 47 10.37 6.56 12.98
CA GLU A 47 10.44 5.46 12.02
C GLU A 47 9.04 4.93 11.72
N MET A 48 8.20 4.76 12.75
CA MET A 48 6.83 4.31 12.58
C MET A 48 5.94 5.30 11.83
N LYS A 49 6.13 6.61 12.00
CA LYS A 49 5.43 7.60 11.18
C LYS A 49 5.80 7.45 9.71
N MET A 50 7.08 7.29 9.38
CA MET A 50 7.52 7.12 7.99
C MET A 50 6.97 5.82 7.39
N VAL A 51 7.02 4.72 8.14
CA VAL A 51 6.45 3.42 7.74
C VAL A 51 4.94 3.52 7.52
N ALA A 52 4.20 4.09 8.47
CA ALA A 52 2.75 4.20 8.38
C ALA A 52 2.31 5.05 7.18
N ILE A 53 2.95 6.21 6.97
CA ILE A 53 2.63 7.07 5.83
C ILE A 53 3.01 6.35 4.51
N ALA A 54 4.17 5.68 4.45
CA ALA A 54 4.59 4.95 3.25
C ALA A 54 3.58 3.86 2.85
N ILE A 55 3.00 3.14 3.81
CA ILE A 55 1.97 2.13 3.57
C ILE A 55 0.64 2.78 3.13
N LEU A 56 0.30 3.96 3.64
CA LEU A 56 -0.99 4.61 3.40
C LEU A 56 -1.03 5.45 2.11
N VAL A 57 0.10 5.87 1.56
CA VAL A 57 0.14 6.75 0.37
C VAL A 57 -0.58 6.11 -0.83
N THR A 58 -0.21 4.90 -1.21
CA THR A 58 -0.77 4.25 -2.40
C THR A 58 -2.25 3.92 -2.27
N PRO A 59 -2.75 3.35 -1.14
CA PRO A 59 -4.18 3.20 -0.91
C PRO A 59 -4.95 4.52 -0.92
N LEU A 60 -4.39 5.57 -0.32
CA LEU A 60 -5.04 6.89 -0.32
C LEU A 60 -5.23 7.40 -1.75
N LEU A 61 -4.20 7.33 -2.58
CA LEU A 61 -4.27 7.76 -3.98
C LEU A 61 -5.26 6.91 -4.78
N ALA A 62 -5.25 5.59 -4.58
CA ALA A 62 -6.16 4.68 -5.27
C ALA A 62 -7.63 4.95 -4.90
N LEU A 63 -7.93 5.03 -3.61
CA LEU A 63 -9.31 5.19 -3.12
C LEU A 63 -9.84 6.61 -3.36
N LEU A 64 -9.01 7.65 -3.09
CA LEU A 64 -9.40 9.04 -3.33
C LEU A 64 -9.57 9.32 -4.83
N GLY A 65 -8.63 8.84 -5.65
CA GLY A 65 -8.73 8.96 -7.10
C GLY A 65 -9.99 8.29 -7.66
N THR A 66 -10.30 7.07 -7.19
CA THR A 66 -11.54 6.38 -7.53
C THR A 66 -12.78 7.18 -7.09
N ALA A 67 -12.80 7.68 -5.86
CA ALA A 67 -13.92 8.46 -5.33
C ALA A 67 -14.18 9.73 -6.16
N ILE A 68 -13.13 10.45 -6.53
CA ILE A 68 -13.24 11.64 -7.39
C ILE A 68 -13.72 11.26 -8.78
N ALA A 69 -13.20 10.17 -9.36
CA ALA A 69 -13.56 9.72 -10.71
C ALA A 69 -15.04 9.33 -10.84
N VAL A 70 -15.57 8.60 -9.86
CA VAL A 70 -16.99 8.19 -9.90
C VAL A 70 -17.96 9.35 -9.70
N MET A 71 -17.48 10.48 -9.16
CA MET A 71 -18.26 11.70 -9.00
C MET A 71 -18.11 12.67 -10.19
N ALA A 72 -17.09 12.50 -11.01
CA ALA A 72 -16.79 13.36 -12.15
C ALA A 72 -17.48 12.81 -13.41
N THR A 73 -18.14 13.70 -14.18
CA THR A 73 -18.80 13.33 -15.45
C THR A 73 -17.80 12.70 -16.43
N ASP A 74 -16.61 13.29 -16.56
CA ASP A 74 -15.55 12.80 -17.44
C ASP A 74 -14.93 11.49 -16.94
N GLY A 75 -14.95 11.26 -15.63
CA GLY A 75 -14.49 10.01 -15.02
C GLY A 75 -15.43 8.85 -15.35
N VAL A 76 -16.73 9.08 -15.32
CA VAL A 76 -17.74 8.03 -15.63
C VAL A 76 -17.91 7.82 -17.12
N ALA A 77 -17.62 8.82 -17.96
CA ALA A 77 -17.77 8.74 -19.41
C ALA A 77 -16.89 7.65 -20.06
N GLY A 78 -15.80 7.25 -19.40
CA GLY A 78 -14.84 6.27 -19.93
C GLY A 78 -15.16 4.81 -19.62
N ILE A 79 -16.16 4.49 -18.77
CA ILE A 79 -16.49 3.12 -18.38
C ILE A 79 -17.15 2.35 -19.52
N ALA A 80 -16.77 1.08 -19.70
CA ALA A 80 -17.39 0.21 -20.69
C ALA A 80 -18.66 -0.47 -20.17
N ASN A 81 -18.71 -0.74 -18.85
CA ASN A 81 -19.83 -1.41 -18.22
C ASN A 81 -20.44 -0.49 -17.14
N PRO A 82 -21.71 -0.08 -17.28
CA PRO A 82 -22.35 0.77 -16.28
C PRO A 82 -22.59 0.02 -14.96
N GLY A 83 -22.77 0.78 -13.88
CA GLY A 83 -23.07 0.23 -12.56
C GLY A 83 -21.84 -0.29 -11.81
N ALA A 84 -22.00 -1.40 -11.10
CA ALA A 84 -20.98 -1.95 -10.20
C ALA A 84 -19.69 -2.37 -10.92
N HIS A 85 -19.77 -2.86 -12.14
CA HIS A 85 -18.61 -3.21 -12.96
C HIS A 85 -17.81 -1.96 -13.36
N GLY A 86 -18.45 -0.85 -13.72
CA GLY A 86 -17.78 0.41 -14.03
C GLY A 86 -17.02 0.98 -12.82
N PHE A 87 -17.56 0.81 -11.61
CA PHE A 87 -16.82 1.14 -10.38
C PHE A 87 -15.52 0.32 -10.27
N SER A 88 -15.60 -0.98 -10.54
CA SER A 88 -14.41 -1.86 -10.50
C SER A 88 -13.38 -1.50 -11.57
N GLU A 89 -13.80 -1.06 -12.74
CA GLU A 89 -12.93 -0.57 -13.83
C GLU A 89 -12.11 0.64 -13.37
N ILE A 90 -12.77 1.64 -12.79
CA ILE A 90 -12.13 2.85 -12.27
C ILE A 90 -11.19 2.51 -11.09
N LEU A 91 -11.68 1.73 -10.13
CA LEU A 91 -10.87 1.30 -8.97
C LEU A 91 -9.60 0.59 -9.40
N TYR A 92 -9.69 -0.31 -10.38
CA TYR A 92 -8.54 -1.02 -10.90
C TYR A 92 -7.52 -0.07 -11.53
N ALA A 93 -7.96 0.88 -12.35
CA ALA A 93 -7.09 1.85 -13.02
C ALA A 93 -6.30 2.69 -12.00
N PHE A 94 -6.97 3.24 -10.98
CA PHE A 94 -6.29 4.01 -9.92
C PHE A 94 -5.40 3.16 -9.04
N THR A 95 -5.79 1.91 -8.73
CA THR A 95 -4.93 1.00 -7.96
C THR A 95 -3.65 0.68 -8.73
N SER A 96 -3.76 0.37 -10.01
CA SER A 96 -2.61 0.10 -10.87
C SER A 96 -1.71 1.33 -11.02
N ALA A 97 -2.28 2.51 -11.25
CA ALA A 97 -1.52 3.75 -11.37
C ALA A 97 -0.82 4.14 -10.07
N ALA A 98 -1.50 4.11 -8.93
CA ALA A 98 -0.94 4.48 -7.64
C ALA A 98 0.20 3.54 -7.20
N ASN A 99 0.09 2.24 -7.49
CA ASN A 99 1.14 1.26 -7.22
C ASN A 99 2.22 1.21 -8.31
N ASN A 100 2.10 2.00 -9.38
CA ASN A 100 3.02 2.05 -10.51
C ASN A 100 3.26 0.68 -11.19
N ASN A 101 2.24 -0.15 -11.23
CA ASN A 101 2.28 -1.44 -11.92
C ASN A 101 2.06 -1.26 -13.43
N GLY A 102 1.04 -0.50 -13.82
CA GLY A 102 0.72 -0.24 -15.22
C GLY A 102 -0.08 -1.35 -15.89
N SER A 103 -0.54 -2.37 -15.14
CA SER A 103 -1.47 -3.35 -15.71
C SER A 103 -2.81 -2.69 -16.04
N ALA A 104 -3.41 -3.10 -17.14
CA ALA A 104 -4.67 -2.56 -17.63
C ALA A 104 -5.52 -3.65 -18.28
N PHE A 105 -6.83 -3.47 -18.28
CA PHE A 105 -7.78 -4.26 -19.05
C PHE A 105 -8.66 -3.31 -19.87
N ALA A 106 -9.29 -3.82 -20.92
CA ALA A 106 -10.02 -3.01 -21.90
C ALA A 106 -11.41 -2.52 -21.41
N GLY A 107 -11.64 -2.46 -20.12
CA GLY A 107 -12.91 -2.03 -19.52
C GLY A 107 -13.05 -0.52 -19.35
N LEU A 108 -11.95 0.25 -19.46
CA LEU A 108 -11.96 1.68 -19.24
C LEU A 108 -11.23 2.41 -20.37
N SER A 109 -11.89 3.40 -20.98
CA SER A 109 -11.27 4.30 -21.96
C SER A 109 -10.54 5.42 -21.24
N VAL A 110 -9.20 5.31 -21.13
CA VAL A 110 -8.36 6.24 -20.36
C VAL A 110 -7.69 7.33 -21.18
N ASN A 111 -7.77 7.29 -22.51
CA ASN A 111 -7.13 8.31 -23.36
C ASN A 111 -7.98 9.58 -23.42
N THR A 112 -8.16 10.23 -22.29
CA THR A 112 -8.83 11.51 -22.13
C THR A 112 -7.96 12.44 -21.32
N ASP A 113 -8.11 13.76 -21.47
CA ASP A 113 -7.31 14.74 -20.71
C ASP A 113 -7.50 14.55 -19.20
N TRP A 114 -8.70 14.18 -18.80
CA TRP A 114 -9.02 13.94 -17.40
C TRP A 114 -8.25 12.75 -16.83
N TYR A 115 -8.34 11.56 -17.46
CA TYR A 115 -7.63 10.36 -16.99
C TYR A 115 -6.12 10.48 -17.16
N ASN A 116 -5.65 11.05 -18.24
CA ASN A 116 -4.22 11.27 -18.47
C ASN A 116 -3.63 12.12 -17.33
N THR A 117 -4.33 13.16 -16.89
CA THR A 117 -3.89 14.01 -15.79
C THR A 117 -4.02 13.30 -14.43
N ALA A 118 -5.20 12.74 -14.14
CA ALA A 118 -5.49 12.12 -12.84
C ALA A 118 -4.62 10.89 -12.56
N LEU A 119 -4.50 9.98 -13.53
CA LEU A 119 -3.64 8.79 -13.40
C LEU A 119 -2.16 9.17 -13.40
N GLY A 120 -1.77 10.18 -14.19
CA GLY A 120 -0.41 10.73 -14.19
C GLY A 120 0.00 11.26 -12.82
N LEU A 121 -0.87 12.05 -12.16
CA LEU A 121 -0.64 12.51 -10.79
C LEU A 121 -0.57 11.34 -9.80
N ALA A 122 -1.48 10.37 -9.91
CA ALA A 122 -1.46 9.19 -9.06
C ALA A 122 -0.15 8.39 -9.21
N MET A 123 0.36 8.23 -10.43
CA MET A 123 1.65 7.58 -10.70
C MET A 123 2.82 8.34 -10.10
N VAL A 124 2.90 9.66 -10.28
CA VAL A 124 3.99 10.48 -9.75
C VAL A 124 4.01 10.44 -8.23
N LEU A 125 2.86 10.69 -7.59
CA LEU A 125 2.77 10.68 -6.14
C LEU A 125 2.97 9.27 -5.56
N GLY A 126 2.39 8.24 -6.18
CA GLY A 126 2.55 6.85 -5.78
C GLY A 126 3.96 6.31 -5.91
N ARG A 127 4.79 6.89 -6.78
CA ARG A 127 6.20 6.52 -6.93
C ARG A 127 7.09 7.31 -5.97
N PHE A 128 7.03 8.62 -6.02
CA PHE A 128 8.04 9.45 -5.37
C PHE A 128 7.79 9.61 -3.86
N LEU A 129 6.55 9.70 -3.39
CA LEU A 129 6.29 9.85 -1.96
C LEU A 129 6.77 8.63 -1.15
N PRO A 130 6.48 7.37 -1.52
CA PRO A 130 7.05 6.22 -0.82
C PRO A 130 8.56 6.18 -0.84
N ILE A 131 9.21 6.53 -1.97
CA ILE A 131 10.67 6.58 -2.06
C ILE A 131 11.26 7.58 -1.06
N VAL A 132 10.70 8.79 -1.01
CA VAL A 132 11.16 9.83 -0.07
C VAL A 132 11.01 9.37 1.38
N LEU A 133 9.88 8.75 1.72
CA LEU A 133 9.61 8.23 3.07
C LEU A 133 10.55 7.08 3.45
N VAL A 134 10.84 6.18 2.52
CA VAL A 134 11.78 5.08 2.73
C VAL A 134 13.21 5.61 2.88
N LEU A 135 13.62 6.61 2.10
CA LEU A 135 14.91 7.25 2.26
C LEU A 135 15.03 7.99 3.60
N ALA A 136 13.96 8.65 4.05
CA ALA A 136 13.91 9.28 5.37
C ALA A 136 14.03 8.24 6.50
N LEU A 137 13.31 7.11 6.37
CA LEU A 137 13.43 5.96 7.28
C LEU A 137 14.85 5.42 7.31
N ALA A 138 15.43 5.14 6.14
CA ALA A 138 16.79 4.63 6.03
C ALA A 138 17.83 5.60 6.63
N GLY A 139 17.68 6.91 6.38
CA GLY A 139 18.54 7.94 6.94
C GLY A 139 18.44 8.05 8.47
N SER A 140 17.24 7.83 9.04
CA SER A 140 17.07 7.77 10.49
C SER A 140 17.75 6.54 11.09
N LEU A 141 17.49 5.36 10.55
CA LEU A 141 18.08 4.10 11.01
C LEU A 141 19.60 4.08 10.84
N ALA A 142 20.16 4.72 9.81
CA ALA A 142 21.60 4.82 9.60
C ALA A 142 22.31 5.65 10.69
N ARG A 143 21.64 6.66 11.24
CA ARG A 143 22.18 7.51 12.32
C ARG A 143 22.12 6.85 13.69
N GLN A 144 21.29 5.84 13.89
CA GLN A 144 21.20 5.13 15.15
C GLN A 144 22.42 4.23 15.38
N GLY A 145 22.89 4.12 16.63
CA GLY A 145 23.85 3.11 17.06
C GLY A 145 23.29 1.69 16.91
N HIS A 146 24.16 0.71 17.06
CA HIS A 146 23.77 -0.70 17.11
C HIS A 146 23.26 -1.04 18.52
N THR A 147 22.06 -1.57 18.62
CA THR A 147 21.50 -2.09 19.88
C THR A 147 21.91 -3.56 20.02
N PRO A 148 22.56 -3.97 21.12
CA PRO A 148 22.90 -5.37 21.34
C PRO A 148 21.64 -6.23 21.46
N GLU A 149 21.70 -7.44 20.94
CA GLU A 149 20.61 -8.42 21.08
C GLU A 149 20.33 -8.71 22.55
N SER A 150 19.07 -8.77 22.90
CA SER A 150 18.59 -9.10 24.24
C SER A 150 17.60 -10.26 24.17
N ILE A 151 17.24 -10.83 25.33
CA ILE A 151 16.18 -11.86 25.41
C ILE A 151 14.85 -11.37 24.80
N GLY A 152 14.72 -10.04 24.66
CA GLY A 152 13.58 -9.37 24.06
C GLY A 152 13.62 -9.18 22.55
N THR A 153 14.76 -9.39 21.92
CA THR A 153 14.93 -9.19 20.48
C THR A 153 14.21 -10.29 19.71
N LEU A 154 13.33 -9.91 18.76
CA LEU A 154 12.61 -10.85 17.93
C LEU A 154 13.58 -11.52 16.94
N PRO A 155 13.72 -12.86 16.94
CA PRO A 155 14.62 -13.55 16.03
C PRO A 155 14.07 -13.54 14.60
N THR A 156 14.69 -12.74 13.72
CA THR A 156 14.24 -12.53 12.34
C THR A 156 14.58 -13.68 11.38
N HIS A 157 15.42 -14.62 11.80
CA HIS A 157 15.85 -15.77 11.02
C HIS A 157 14.93 -17.01 11.15
N ARG A 158 13.90 -16.94 11.99
CA ARG A 158 12.99 -18.06 12.26
C ARG A 158 11.75 -18.04 11.37
N PRO A 159 11.17 -19.22 11.05
CA PRO A 159 9.94 -19.32 10.24
C PRO A 159 8.76 -18.53 10.82
N GLN A 160 8.70 -18.38 12.16
CA GLN A 160 7.68 -17.59 12.83
C GLN A 160 7.70 -16.12 12.39
N PHE A 161 8.89 -15.55 12.16
CA PHE A 161 9.03 -14.19 11.65
C PHE A 161 8.45 -14.06 10.24
N VAL A 162 8.76 -15.01 9.37
CA VAL A 162 8.21 -15.04 7.99
C VAL A 162 6.69 -15.12 8.02
N GLY A 163 6.14 -16.03 8.84
CA GLY A 163 4.68 -16.16 9.01
C GLY A 163 4.04 -14.90 9.56
N MET A 164 4.69 -14.21 10.50
CA MET A 164 4.20 -12.96 11.06
C MET A 164 4.20 -11.83 10.01
N VAL A 165 5.28 -11.66 9.25
CA VAL A 165 5.35 -10.63 8.18
C VAL A 165 4.29 -10.91 7.13
N ALA A 166 4.15 -12.17 6.69
CA ALA A 166 3.11 -12.54 5.74
C ALA A 166 1.70 -12.28 6.28
N GLY A 167 1.43 -12.67 7.52
CA GLY A 167 0.13 -12.44 8.18
C GLY A 167 -0.21 -10.96 8.32
N VAL A 168 0.73 -10.14 8.80
CA VAL A 168 0.54 -8.67 8.92
C VAL A 168 0.30 -8.05 7.55
N THR A 169 1.07 -8.43 6.53
CA THR A 169 0.91 -7.92 5.17
C THR A 169 -0.48 -8.27 4.62
N LEU A 170 -0.90 -9.52 4.73
CA LEU A 170 -2.21 -9.96 4.23
C LEU A 170 -3.37 -9.24 4.96
N ILE A 171 -3.28 -9.11 6.29
CA ILE A 171 -4.32 -8.41 7.08
C ILE A 171 -4.38 -6.94 6.69
N LEU A 172 -3.26 -6.24 6.60
CA LEU A 172 -3.24 -4.81 6.24
C LEU A 172 -3.79 -4.58 4.83
N VAL A 173 -3.37 -5.39 3.85
CA VAL A 173 -3.87 -5.30 2.48
C VAL A 173 -5.37 -5.63 2.42
N ALA A 174 -5.82 -6.67 3.12
CA ALA A 174 -7.23 -7.02 3.19
C ALA A 174 -8.07 -5.91 3.82
N LEU A 175 -7.64 -5.36 4.96
CA LEU A 175 -8.36 -4.26 5.62
C LEU A 175 -8.43 -2.99 4.75
N THR A 176 -7.43 -2.75 3.92
CA THR A 176 -7.38 -1.57 3.05
C THR A 176 -8.29 -1.70 1.84
N PHE A 177 -8.30 -2.83 1.16
CA PHE A 177 -8.95 -2.98 -0.14
C PHE A 177 -10.19 -3.88 -0.14
N LEU A 178 -10.30 -4.86 0.77
CA LEU A 178 -11.44 -5.78 0.80
C LEU A 178 -12.80 -5.08 0.92
N PRO A 179 -12.97 -4.05 1.78
CA PRO A 179 -14.25 -3.36 1.88
C PRO A 179 -14.70 -2.73 0.56
N VAL A 180 -13.79 -2.07 -0.15
CA VAL A 180 -14.11 -1.41 -1.42
C VAL A 180 -14.31 -2.42 -2.55
N LEU A 181 -13.56 -3.53 -2.56
CA LEU A 181 -13.74 -4.62 -3.53
C LEU A 181 -15.06 -5.37 -3.35
N ALA A 182 -15.61 -5.38 -2.14
CA ALA A 182 -16.90 -6.00 -1.87
C ALA A 182 -18.09 -5.15 -2.33
N LEU A 183 -17.93 -3.84 -2.56
CA LEU A 183 -19.03 -2.93 -2.93
C LEU A 183 -19.68 -3.31 -4.25
N GLY A 184 -18.90 -3.68 -5.28
CA GLY A 184 -19.43 -4.11 -6.56
C GLY A 184 -20.35 -5.34 -6.45
N PRO A 185 -19.86 -6.49 -5.97
CA PRO A 185 -20.67 -7.69 -5.78
C PRO A 185 -21.87 -7.51 -4.84
N LEU A 186 -21.73 -6.69 -3.79
CA LEU A 186 -22.85 -6.38 -2.89
C LEU A 186 -23.93 -5.57 -3.59
N ALA A 187 -23.55 -4.58 -4.40
CA ALA A 187 -24.50 -3.77 -5.16
C ALA A 187 -25.27 -4.63 -6.20
N GLU A 188 -24.60 -5.57 -6.85
CA GLU A 188 -25.23 -6.53 -7.78
C GLU A 188 -26.19 -7.50 -7.08
N GLY A 189 -25.86 -7.93 -5.86
CA GLY A 189 -26.67 -8.88 -5.08
C GLY A 189 -27.96 -8.27 -4.49
N ILE A 190 -28.10 -6.94 -4.48
CA ILE A 190 -29.26 -6.22 -3.95
C ILE A 190 -30.30 -5.92 -5.07
N HIS A 191 -29.91 -6.02 -6.32
CA HIS A 191 -30.75 -5.83 -7.50
C HIS A 191 -31.11 -7.16 -8.16
#